data_ac8605dd0bd7c365187837f6424817e9
#
_entry.id   ac8605dd0bd7c365187837f6424817e9
#
_cell.length_a   1.000
_cell.length_b   1.000
_cell.length_c   1.000
_cell.angle_alpha   90.00
_cell.angle_beta   90.00
_cell.angle_gamma   90.00
#
_symmetry.space_group_name_H-M   'P 1'
#
loop_
_entity.id
_entity.type
_entity.pdbx_description
1 polymer ?
#
loop_
_entity_poly.entity_id
_entity_poly.type
_entity_poly.pdbx_seq_one_letter_code
_entity_poly.pdbx_strand_id
1 'polypeptide(L)' 'MMNKYHVTDIELYTTEMGDGDPEWMLSDKEVYVLNQRCLTRWEAKDEEDLLDRIFNYSGFPVETMTYKTNKVTVSYPRYD' A
#
# COMPACT_ATOMS: atom_id res chain seq x y z
N MET A 1 18.81 10.40 -3.01
CA MET A 1 19.17 8.97 -2.96
C MET A 1 17.95 8.16 -2.57
N MET A 2 17.70 7.06 -3.29
CA MET A 2 16.54 6.22 -3.04
C MET A 2 16.83 5.19 -1.97
N ASN A 3 15.87 4.98 -1.09
CA ASN A 3 15.93 3.93 -0.08
C ASN A 3 15.17 2.72 -0.57
N LYS A 4 15.52 1.56 -0.05
CA LYS A 4 14.83 0.31 -0.39
C LYS A 4 13.88 -0.06 0.74
N TYR A 5 12.65 -0.36 0.37
CA TYR A 5 11.60 -0.75 1.31
C TYR A 5 11.05 -2.10 0.90
N HIS A 6 10.86 -2.97 1.86
CA HIS A 6 10.24 -4.27 1.62
C HIS A 6 8.90 -4.30 2.34
N VAL A 7 7.82 -4.16 1.59
CA VAL A 7 6.48 -4.19 2.16
C VAL A 7 6.11 -5.64 2.47
N THR A 8 5.86 -5.92 3.75
CA THR A 8 5.54 -7.27 4.21
C THR A 8 4.07 -7.48 4.50
N ASP A 9 3.33 -6.38 4.70
CA ASP A 9 1.90 -6.43 4.90
C ASP A 9 1.31 -5.11 4.43
N ILE A 10 0.14 -5.14 3.81
CA ILE A 10 -0.49 -3.93 3.30
C ILE A 10 -2.00 -4.14 3.19
N GLU A 11 -2.74 -3.08 3.47
CA GLU A 11 -4.16 -3.02 3.22
C GLU A 11 -4.45 -1.68 2.53
N LEU A 12 -5.05 -1.75 1.35
CA LEU A 12 -5.40 -0.58 0.57
C LEU A 12 -6.82 -0.14 0.90
N TYR A 13 -7.04 1.16 0.84
CA TYR A 13 -8.34 1.74 1.13
C TYR A 13 -9.18 1.72 -0.15
N THR A 14 -9.93 0.65 -0.32
CA THR A 14 -10.70 0.43 -1.55
C THR A 14 -12.20 0.70 -1.40
N THR A 15 -12.68 0.84 -0.16
CA THR A 15 -14.12 0.90 0.11
C THR A 15 -14.77 2.25 -0.20
N GLU A 16 -14.00 3.32 -0.26
CA GLU A 16 -14.55 4.65 -0.57
C GLU A 16 -14.67 4.92 -2.07
N MET A 17 -14.02 4.11 -2.86
CA MET A 17 -14.05 4.27 -4.31
C MET A 17 -15.25 3.52 -4.85
N GLY A 18 -16.26 4.23 -5.30
CA GLY A 18 -17.42 3.61 -5.88
C GLY A 18 -18.73 3.84 -5.17
N ASP A 19 -18.71 4.37 -3.98
CA ASP A 19 -19.87 4.87 -3.22
C ASP A 19 -21.19 4.14 -3.53
N GLY A 20 -21.18 2.81 -3.41
CA GLY A 20 -22.36 2.00 -3.61
C GLY A 20 -22.61 1.55 -5.05
N ASP A 21 -21.78 1.96 -6.00
CA ASP A 21 -21.90 1.49 -7.37
C ASP A 21 -21.09 0.20 -7.55
N PRO A 22 -21.75 -0.95 -7.76
CA PRO A 22 -21.05 -2.23 -7.84
C PRO A 22 -20.05 -2.32 -9.00
N GLU A 23 -20.19 -1.50 -10.01
CA GLU A 23 -19.26 -1.51 -11.15
C GLU A 23 -17.89 -0.97 -10.77
N TRP A 24 -17.82 -0.15 -9.72
CA TRP A 24 -16.59 0.47 -9.26
C TRP A 24 -15.95 -0.25 -8.07
N MET A 25 -16.69 -1.19 -7.47
CA MET A 25 -16.20 -1.92 -6.32
C MET A 25 -15.39 -3.14 -6.75
N LEU A 26 -14.20 -3.27 -6.19
CA LEU A 26 -13.41 -4.47 -6.41
C LEU A 26 -14.01 -5.62 -5.60
N SER A 27 -13.98 -6.82 -6.16
CA SER A 27 -14.33 -8.02 -5.41
C SER A 27 -13.25 -8.31 -4.37
N ASP A 28 -13.58 -9.10 -3.35
CA ASP A 28 -12.61 -9.47 -2.32
C ASP A 28 -11.38 -10.13 -2.94
N LYS A 29 -11.58 -10.93 -3.96
CA LYS A 29 -10.50 -11.59 -4.68
C LYS A 29 -9.58 -10.57 -5.36
N GLU A 30 -10.17 -9.56 -6.00
CA GLU A 30 -9.39 -8.52 -6.67
C GLU A 30 -8.59 -7.69 -5.68
N VAL A 31 -9.19 -7.36 -4.54
CA VAL A 31 -8.51 -6.64 -3.46
C VAL A 31 -7.33 -7.46 -2.95
N TYR A 32 -7.56 -8.76 -2.73
CA TYR A 32 -6.51 -9.66 -2.26
C TYR A 32 -5.34 -9.71 -3.24
N VAL A 33 -5.63 -9.88 -4.53
CA VAL A 33 -4.58 -9.95 -5.55
C VAL A 33 -3.81 -8.64 -5.61
N LEU A 34 -4.51 -7.52 -5.54
CA LEU A 34 -3.88 -6.20 -5.59
C LEU A 34 -2.96 -5.99 -4.38
N ASN A 35 -3.43 -6.36 -3.19
CA ASN A 35 -2.61 -6.29 -1.98
C ASN A 35 -1.35 -7.16 -2.13
N GLN A 36 -1.49 -8.37 -2.63
CA GLN A 36 -0.36 -9.26 -2.83
C GLN A 36 0.68 -8.69 -3.78
N ARG A 37 0.24 -7.99 -4.81
CA ARG A 37 1.16 -7.35 -5.78
C ARG A 37 1.97 -6.23 -5.15
N CYS A 38 1.45 -5.62 -4.10
CA CYS A 38 2.16 -4.56 -3.39
C CYS A 38 3.17 -5.12 -2.38
N LEU A 39 3.10 -6.41 -2.05
CA LEU A 39 4.02 -7.06 -1.12
C LEU A 39 5.33 -7.40 -1.84
N THR A 40 6.13 -6.37 -2.08
CA THR A 40 7.37 -6.51 -2.84
C THR A 40 8.35 -5.45 -2.37
N ARG A 41 9.49 -5.39 -3.03
CA ARG A 41 10.50 -4.39 -2.75
C ARG A 41 10.22 -3.14 -3.55
N TRP A 42 10.29 -2.01 -2.87
CA TRP A 42 10.05 -0.70 -3.47
C TRP A 42 11.27 0.18 -3.27
N GLU A 43 11.52 1.06 -4.21
CA GLU A 43 12.52 2.10 -4.07
C GLU A 43 11.79 3.44 -4.00
N ALA A 44 12.12 4.22 -2.97
CA ALA A 44 11.49 5.51 -2.74
C ALA A 44 12.44 6.40 -1.93
N LYS A 45 12.20 7.69 -1.98
CA LYS A 45 13.03 8.64 -1.22
C LYS A 45 12.77 8.55 0.27
N ASP A 46 11.51 8.37 0.64
CA ASP A 46 11.06 8.29 2.03
C ASP A 46 9.70 7.58 2.06
N GLU A 47 9.09 7.53 3.25
CA GLU A 47 7.80 6.89 3.42
C GLU A 47 6.70 7.57 2.60
N GLU A 48 6.70 8.89 2.56
CA GLU A 48 5.71 9.64 1.78
C GLU A 48 5.80 9.31 0.30
N ASP A 49 7.01 9.27 -0.23
CA ASP A 49 7.25 8.90 -1.62
C ASP A 49 6.85 7.44 -1.87
N LEU A 50 7.10 6.57 -0.90
CA LEU A 50 6.71 5.16 -0.98
C LEU A 50 5.19 5.03 -1.09
N LEU A 51 4.45 5.75 -0.25
CA LEU A 51 2.98 5.75 -0.28
C LEU A 51 2.47 6.26 -1.62
N ASP A 52 3.10 7.29 -2.15
CA ASP A 52 2.74 7.88 -3.44
C ASP A 52 2.94 6.89 -4.58
N ARG A 53 4.06 6.18 -4.57
CA ARG A 53 4.35 5.17 -5.59
C ARG A 53 3.36 4.01 -5.54
N ILE A 54 2.99 3.58 -4.36
CA ILE A 54 1.99 2.52 -4.18
C ILE A 54 0.63 3.02 -4.67
N PHE A 55 0.26 4.25 -4.34
CA PHE A 55 -0.97 4.86 -4.82
C PHE A 55 -1.01 4.88 -6.35
N ASN A 56 0.07 5.34 -6.98
CA ASN A 56 0.13 5.41 -8.44
C ASN A 56 0.08 4.04 -9.10
N TYR A 57 0.65 3.04 -8.43
CA TYR A 57 0.64 1.67 -8.95
C TYR A 57 -0.72 1.02 -8.81
N SER A 58 -1.33 1.14 -7.65
CA SER A 58 -2.57 0.43 -7.31
C SER A 58 -3.83 1.20 -7.68
N GLY A 59 -3.75 2.52 -7.70
CA GLY A 59 -4.91 3.38 -7.87
C GLY A 59 -5.67 3.67 -6.58
N PHE A 60 -5.18 3.17 -5.44
CA PHE A 60 -5.86 3.32 -4.15
C PHE A 60 -4.89 3.79 -3.07
N PRO A 61 -5.35 4.62 -2.14
CA PRO A 61 -4.50 5.02 -1.02
C PRO A 61 -4.27 3.86 -0.06
N VAL A 62 -3.16 3.93 0.65
CA VAL A 62 -2.80 2.91 1.64
C VAL A 62 -3.54 3.20 2.94
N GLU A 63 -4.29 2.22 3.44
CA GLU A 63 -4.92 2.31 4.75
C GLU A 63 -3.94 1.92 5.84
N THR A 64 -3.36 0.74 5.72
CA THR A 64 -2.32 0.28 6.66
C THR A 64 -1.21 -0.41 5.87
N MET A 65 -0.01 -0.40 6.43
CA MET A 65 1.14 -1.01 5.79
C MET A 65 2.21 -1.32 6.83
N THR A 66 2.88 -2.45 6.65
CA THR A 66 4.08 -2.77 7.41
C THR A 66 5.21 -3.01 6.42
N TYR A 67 6.34 -2.39 6.65
CA TYR A 67 7.49 -2.54 5.76
C TYR A 67 8.78 -2.60 6.55
N LYS A 68 9.82 -3.13 5.91
CA LYS A 68 11.16 -3.19 6.47
C LYS A 68 12.09 -2.32 5.64
N THR A 69 12.92 -1.55 6.32
CA THR A 69 13.97 -0.76 5.70
C THR A 69 15.15 -0.67 6.66
N ASN A 70 16.36 -0.86 6.16
CA ASN A 70 17.58 -0.81 6.99
C ASN A 70 17.47 -1.67 8.26
N LYS A 71 16.90 -2.87 8.12
CA LYS A 71 16.72 -3.84 9.23
C LYS A 71 15.74 -3.38 10.31
N VAL A 72 14.99 -2.32 10.03
CA VAL A 72 13.96 -1.81 10.94
C VAL A 72 12.59 -2.12 10.35
N THR A 73 11.66 -2.57 11.18
CA THR A 73 10.28 -2.79 10.79
C THR A 73 9.46 -1.58 11.20
N VAL A 74 8.72 -1.03 10.25
CA VAL A 74 7.90 0.18 10.47
C VAL A 74 6.47 -0.12 10.08
N SER A 75 5.53 0.34 10.91
CA SER A 75 4.11 0.23 10.64
C SER A 75 3.52 1.59 10.28
N TYR A 76 2.64 1.62 9.31
CA TYR A 76 1.95 2.85 8.88
C TYR A 76 0.44 2.62 8.99
N PRO A 77 -0.33 3.57 9.50
CA PRO A 77 0.14 4.79 10.13
C PRO A 77 0.82 4.53 11.47
N ARG A 78 1.67 5.46 11.88
CA ARG A 78 2.36 5.33 13.16
C ARG A 78 1.49 5.89 14.27
N TYR A 79 1.35 5.11 15.33
CA TYR A 79 0.66 5.55 16.53
C TYR A 79 1.69 5.84 17.60
N ASP A 80 1.73 7.05 18.03
CA ASP A 80 2.62 7.46 19.11
C ASP A 80 1.90 7.36 20.45
#